data_ab9032b99cc0305e1d5f2100270abba0
#
_entry.id   ab9032b99cc0305e1d5f2100270abba0
#
_cell.length_a   1.000
_cell.length_b   1.000
_cell.length_c   1.000
_cell.angle_alpha   90.00
_cell.angle_beta   90.00
_cell.angle_gamma   90.00
#
_symmetry.space_group_name_H-M   'P 1'
#
loop_
_entity.id
_entity.type
_entity.pdbx_description
1 polymer ?
#
loop_
_entity_poly.entity_id
_entity_poly.type
_entity_poly.pdbx_seq_one_letter_code
_entity_poly.pdbx_strand_id
1 'polypeptide(L)'
;MHMKRNIWIFLGLFLTINAQALTVNIDGQGEIPAGGMELTINEAEEDILSGEITMKLEGTLVCENALTVTIHRSATELADEFCCAGQCKAGNEELEETLHFTPNGEASWFIHYTPEAGSKETMTYTFSDGNESRTLTVVFDYSTQGIQHTDHCVDGVQKVLRGGIIYIIKDNKTYTIQ
;
A
#
# COMPACT_ATOMS: atom_id res chain seq x y z
N MET A 1 26.39 -64.48 -30.74
CA MET A 1 26.61 -63.73 -29.48
C MET A 1 26.13 -62.30 -29.69
N HIS A 2 24.87 -62.00 -29.26
CA HIS A 2 24.21 -60.72 -29.49
C HIS A 2 24.32 -59.87 -28.21
N MET A 3 25.12 -58.81 -28.30
CA MET A 3 25.26 -57.83 -27.24
C MET A 3 24.10 -56.83 -27.32
N LYS A 4 23.18 -56.89 -26.37
CA LYS A 4 22.11 -55.88 -26.18
C LYS A 4 22.72 -54.64 -25.57
N ARG A 5 22.76 -53.55 -26.34
CA ARG A 5 23.12 -52.19 -25.82
C ARG A 5 21.89 -51.61 -25.14
N ASN A 6 21.93 -51.53 -23.81
CA ASN A 6 20.95 -50.77 -23.04
C ASN A 6 21.31 -49.25 -23.14
N ILE A 7 20.48 -48.52 -23.86
CA ILE A 7 20.55 -47.08 -23.93
C ILE A 7 19.70 -46.55 -22.74
N TRP A 8 20.37 -46.05 -21.71
CA TRP A 8 19.70 -45.31 -20.66
C TRP A 8 19.48 -43.87 -21.15
N ILE A 9 18.20 -43.53 -21.44
CA ILE A 9 17.80 -42.16 -21.71
C ILE A 9 17.64 -41.50 -20.34
N PHE A 10 18.61 -40.66 -19.89
CA PHE A 10 18.44 -39.77 -18.80
C PHE A 10 17.51 -38.63 -19.21
N LEU A 11 16.24 -38.74 -18.85
CA LEU A 11 15.27 -37.64 -18.96
C LEU A 11 15.60 -36.66 -17.84
N GLY A 12 16.48 -35.68 -18.14
CA GLY A 12 16.78 -34.57 -17.22
C GLY A 12 15.52 -33.74 -17.04
N LEU A 13 14.90 -33.87 -15.88
CA LEU A 13 13.84 -32.96 -15.43
C LEU A 13 14.49 -31.58 -15.17
N PHE A 14 14.48 -30.71 -16.17
CA PHE A 14 14.81 -29.30 -15.97
C PHE A 14 13.68 -28.67 -15.13
N LEU A 15 13.87 -28.63 -13.82
CA LEU A 15 13.15 -27.71 -12.97
C LEU A 15 13.61 -26.31 -13.36
N THR A 16 12.83 -25.62 -14.19
CA THR A 16 12.96 -24.18 -14.36
C THR A 16 12.56 -23.55 -13.04
N ILE A 17 13.54 -23.22 -12.20
CA ILE A 17 13.35 -22.30 -11.10
C ILE A 17 13.09 -20.96 -11.80
N ASN A 18 11.84 -20.53 -11.85
CA ASN A 18 11.53 -19.16 -12.22
C ASN A 18 12.09 -18.31 -11.08
N ALA A 19 13.29 -17.78 -11.27
CA ALA A 19 13.82 -16.76 -10.40
C ALA A 19 12.88 -15.55 -10.57
N GLN A 20 12.21 -15.19 -9.50
CA GLN A 20 11.31 -14.06 -9.44
C GLN A 20 12.14 -12.79 -9.61
N ALA A 21 11.97 -12.12 -10.76
CA ALA A 21 12.81 -10.98 -11.11
C ALA A 21 12.35 -9.68 -10.43
N LEU A 22 11.05 -9.60 -10.10
CA LEU A 22 10.41 -8.47 -9.44
C LEU A 22 9.84 -8.87 -8.08
N THR A 23 10.30 -8.22 -7.02
CA THR A 23 9.74 -8.36 -5.67
C THR A 23 9.14 -7.02 -5.24
N VAL A 24 7.91 -7.05 -4.74
CA VAL A 24 7.20 -5.88 -4.19
C VAL A 24 6.93 -6.17 -2.72
N ASN A 25 7.56 -5.43 -1.84
CA ASN A 25 7.37 -5.55 -0.39
C ASN A 25 6.53 -4.42 0.16
N ILE A 26 5.76 -4.72 1.18
CA ILE A 26 5.01 -3.75 1.99
C ILE A 26 5.62 -3.74 3.39
N ASP A 27 5.93 -2.57 3.92
CA ASP A 27 6.55 -2.42 5.23
C ASP A 27 5.65 -3.01 6.31
N GLY A 28 6.24 -3.88 7.14
CA GLY A 28 5.53 -4.59 8.20
C GLY A 28 4.60 -5.73 7.75
N GLN A 29 4.34 -5.90 6.44
CA GLN A 29 3.43 -6.93 5.91
C GLN A 29 4.15 -8.01 5.08
N GLY A 30 5.32 -7.67 4.50
CA GLY A 30 6.11 -8.56 3.66
C GLY A 30 5.81 -8.45 2.16
N GLU A 31 6.16 -9.50 1.42
CA GLU A 31 6.07 -9.52 -0.04
C GLU A 31 4.64 -9.71 -0.54
N ILE A 32 4.27 -8.98 -1.59
CA ILE A 32 3.02 -9.20 -2.33
C ILE A 32 3.15 -10.48 -3.17
N PRO A 33 2.35 -11.52 -2.89
CA PRO A 33 2.43 -12.77 -3.62
C PRO A 33 1.95 -12.63 -5.08
N ALA A 34 2.29 -13.59 -5.94
CA ALA A 34 1.85 -13.62 -7.34
C ALA A 34 0.31 -13.61 -7.51
N GLY A 35 -0.43 -14.11 -6.51
CA GLY A 35 -1.89 -14.08 -6.50
C GLY A 35 -2.51 -12.75 -6.09
N GLY A 36 -1.68 -11.75 -5.77
CA GLY A 36 -2.12 -10.46 -5.24
C GLY A 36 -2.31 -10.47 -3.72
N MET A 37 -2.49 -9.28 -3.17
CA MET A 37 -2.73 -9.04 -1.74
C MET A 37 -3.82 -7.99 -1.58
N GLU A 38 -4.68 -8.15 -0.59
CA GLU A 38 -5.64 -7.14 -0.14
C GLU A 38 -5.31 -6.72 1.27
N LEU A 39 -5.26 -5.41 1.51
CA LEU A 39 -5.01 -4.82 2.81
C LEU A 39 -6.09 -3.80 3.15
N THR A 40 -6.48 -3.75 4.42
CA THR A 40 -7.30 -2.66 4.94
C THR A 40 -6.44 -1.79 5.85
N ILE A 41 -6.38 -0.51 5.53
CA ILE A 41 -5.75 0.53 6.34
C ILE A 41 -6.87 1.28 7.03
N ASN A 42 -6.86 1.30 8.35
CA ASN A 42 -7.83 1.98 9.19
C ASN A 42 -7.16 2.94 10.19
N GLU A 43 -5.85 3.07 10.14
CA GLU A 43 -5.09 4.02 10.93
C GLU A 43 -4.81 5.26 10.09
N ALA A 44 -5.02 6.42 10.70
CA ALA A 44 -4.74 7.71 10.10
C ALA A 44 -3.86 8.53 11.03
N GLU A 45 -2.96 9.30 10.47
CA GLU A 45 -2.13 10.27 11.16
C GLU A 45 -2.69 11.68 10.96
N GLU A 46 -2.70 12.48 12.01
CA GLU A 46 -3.05 13.89 11.95
C GLU A 46 -1.78 14.74 12.09
N ASP A 47 -1.52 15.57 11.10
CA ASP A 47 -0.48 16.59 11.24
C ASP A 47 -0.93 17.67 12.25
N ILE A 48 -0.20 17.79 13.34
CA ILE A 48 -0.56 18.67 14.49
C ILE A 48 -0.59 20.15 14.08
N LEU A 49 0.15 20.53 13.05
CA LEU A 49 0.27 21.94 12.63
C LEU A 49 -0.79 22.32 11.60
N SER A 50 -1.03 21.46 10.63
CA SER A 50 -2.02 21.70 9.56
C SER A 50 -3.40 21.16 9.90
N GLY A 51 -3.49 20.13 10.77
CA GLY A 51 -4.71 19.39 11.03
C GLY A 51 -5.08 18.45 9.88
N GLU A 52 -4.17 18.24 8.93
CA GLU A 52 -4.38 17.32 7.81
C GLU A 52 -4.34 15.88 8.30
N ILE A 53 -5.32 15.09 7.86
CA ILE A 53 -5.42 13.68 8.17
C ILE A 53 -4.93 12.89 6.97
N THR A 54 -3.98 12.00 7.18
CA THR A 54 -3.38 11.18 6.12
C THR A 54 -3.35 9.72 6.53
N MET A 55 -3.78 8.85 5.63
CA MET A 55 -3.58 7.40 5.72
C MET A 55 -2.41 7.02 4.81
N LYS A 56 -1.51 6.16 5.31
CA LYS A 56 -0.25 5.87 4.62
C LYS A 56 -0.05 4.38 4.42
N LEU A 57 0.61 4.04 3.32
CA LEU A 57 1.16 2.73 3.07
C LEU A 57 2.50 2.89 2.37
N GLU A 58 3.51 2.18 2.82
CA GLU A 58 4.88 2.29 2.32
C GLU A 58 5.42 0.92 1.97
N GLY A 59 6.43 0.89 1.11
CA GLY A 59 7.08 -0.36 0.74
C GLY A 59 8.26 -0.16 -0.21
N THR A 60 8.76 -1.28 -0.72
CA THR A 60 9.97 -1.34 -1.52
C THR A 60 9.79 -2.23 -2.73
N LEU A 61 10.26 -1.77 -3.89
CA LEU A 61 10.47 -2.56 -5.10
C LEU A 61 11.90 -3.05 -5.12
N VAL A 62 12.12 -4.33 -5.38
CA VAL A 62 13.45 -4.92 -5.57
C VAL A 62 13.48 -5.67 -6.89
N CYS A 63 14.47 -5.38 -7.72
CA CYS A 63 14.66 -5.99 -9.03
C CYS A 63 16.02 -6.70 -9.07
N GLU A 64 16.03 -8.03 -9.14
CA GLU A 64 17.29 -8.81 -9.24
C GLU A 64 18.03 -8.57 -10.56
N ASN A 65 17.27 -8.35 -11.63
CA ASN A 65 17.80 -8.11 -12.97
C ASN A 65 17.50 -6.69 -13.44
N ALA A 66 18.11 -6.27 -14.55
CA ALA A 66 17.71 -5.06 -15.23
C ALA A 66 16.27 -5.24 -15.78
N LEU A 67 15.35 -4.46 -15.25
CA LEU A 67 13.93 -4.55 -15.58
C LEU A 67 13.33 -3.17 -15.88
N THR A 68 12.26 -3.20 -16.67
CA THR A 68 11.32 -2.09 -16.78
C THR A 68 10.05 -2.48 -16.03
N VAL A 69 9.71 -1.73 -14.99
CA VAL A 69 8.51 -1.96 -14.19
C VAL A 69 7.49 -0.90 -14.53
N THR A 70 6.31 -1.33 -14.94
CA THR A 70 5.14 -0.46 -15.11
C THR A 70 4.26 -0.59 -13.88
N ILE A 71 3.91 0.56 -13.30
CA ILE A 71 3.02 0.67 -12.16
C ILE A 71 1.73 1.29 -12.65
N HIS A 72 0.65 0.57 -12.47
CA HIS A 72 -0.69 1.03 -12.82
C HIS A 72 -1.53 1.16 -11.55
N ARG A 73 -2.25 2.28 -11.42
CA ARG A 73 -3.25 2.51 -10.37
C ARG A 73 -4.59 2.77 -11.01
N SER A 74 -5.64 2.09 -10.55
CA SER A 74 -7.02 2.35 -10.97
C SER A 74 -7.47 3.76 -10.60
N ALA A 75 -8.42 4.31 -11.35
CA ALA A 75 -9.11 5.54 -10.97
C ALA A 75 -9.84 5.37 -9.62
N THR A 76 -9.92 6.45 -8.85
CA THR A 76 -10.46 6.49 -7.48
C THR A 76 -11.49 7.61 -7.33
N GLU A 77 -12.33 7.56 -6.29
CA GLU A 77 -13.27 8.67 -6.02
C GLU A 77 -12.54 9.88 -5.44
N LEU A 78 -11.59 9.64 -4.53
CA LEU A 78 -10.79 10.69 -3.89
C LEU A 78 -9.33 10.62 -4.38
N ALA A 79 -8.66 11.75 -4.36
CA ALA A 79 -7.27 11.83 -4.77
C ALA A 79 -6.34 11.16 -3.75
N ASP A 80 -5.36 10.42 -4.27
CA ASP A 80 -4.20 9.97 -3.52
C ASP A 80 -2.92 10.60 -4.06
N GLU A 81 -1.82 10.43 -3.35
CA GLU A 81 -0.48 10.68 -3.85
C GLU A 81 0.29 9.36 -3.85
N PHE A 82 0.62 8.87 -5.03
CA PHE A 82 1.51 7.73 -5.20
C PHE A 82 2.90 8.21 -5.58
N CYS A 83 3.91 7.79 -4.80
CA CYS A 83 5.30 8.10 -5.06
C CYS A 83 6.12 6.81 -5.21
N CYS A 84 7.00 6.78 -6.22
CA CYS A 84 7.97 5.71 -6.38
C CYS A 84 9.28 6.26 -6.95
N ALA A 85 10.42 5.79 -6.44
CA ALA A 85 11.77 6.22 -6.88
C ALA A 85 11.95 7.76 -6.88
N GLY A 86 11.30 8.46 -5.94
CA GLY A 86 11.36 9.91 -5.82
C GLY A 86 10.48 10.69 -6.83
N GLN A 87 9.67 10.01 -7.62
CA GLN A 87 8.66 10.61 -8.48
C GLN A 87 7.28 10.43 -7.88
N CYS A 88 6.53 11.52 -7.74
CA CYS A 88 5.19 11.52 -7.15
C CYS A 88 4.15 11.95 -8.17
N LYS A 89 3.00 11.29 -8.12
CA LYS A 89 1.81 11.58 -8.91
C LYS A 89 0.61 11.65 -7.97
N ALA A 90 -0.02 12.80 -7.93
CA ALA A 90 -1.26 13.00 -7.19
C ALA A 90 -2.45 13.07 -8.14
N GLY A 91 -3.60 12.58 -7.70
CA GLY A 91 -4.84 12.65 -8.45
C GLY A 91 -5.74 11.45 -8.21
N ASN A 92 -6.92 11.50 -8.82
CA ASN A 92 -7.94 10.46 -8.75
C ASN A 92 -8.19 9.74 -10.09
N GLU A 93 -7.48 10.14 -11.14
CA GLU A 93 -7.56 9.48 -12.43
C GLU A 93 -6.70 8.22 -12.49
N GLU A 94 -6.90 7.42 -13.52
CA GLU A 94 -6.02 6.28 -13.81
C GLU A 94 -4.57 6.75 -13.98
N LEU A 95 -3.64 6.06 -13.34
CA LEU A 95 -2.22 6.38 -13.39
C LEU A 95 -1.45 5.21 -14.00
N GLU A 96 -0.54 5.53 -14.92
CA GLU A 96 0.49 4.61 -15.40
C GLU A 96 1.86 5.29 -15.30
N GLU A 97 2.79 4.64 -14.63
CA GLU A 97 4.17 5.09 -14.44
C GLU A 97 5.15 3.98 -14.84
N THR A 98 6.22 4.32 -15.53
CA THR A 98 7.23 3.36 -15.98
C THR A 98 8.59 3.70 -15.38
N LEU A 99 9.20 2.74 -14.70
CA LEU A 99 10.50 2.85 -14.06
C LEU A 99 11.50 1.86 -14.65
N HIS A 100 12.76 2.29 -14.77
CA HIS A 100 13.85 1.44 -15.26
C HIS A 100 14.82 1.14 -14.13
N PHE A 101 15.01 -0.15 -13.86
CA PHE A 101 15.91 -0.64 -12.83
C PHE A 101 17.18 -1.25 -13.45
N THR A 102 18.31 -0.99 -12.80
CA THR A 102 19.55 -1.76 -13.02
C THR A 102 19.49 -3.07 -12.22
N PRO A 103 20.38 -4.06 -12.48
CA PRO A 103 20.44 -5.27 -11.69
C PRO A 103 20.65 -4.96 -10.20
N ASN A 104 19.93 -5.66 -9.33
CA ASN A 104 19.85 -5.43 -7.89
C ASN A 104 19.41 -4.00 -7.53
N GLY A 105 18.60 -3.39 -8.40
CA GLY A 105 18.02 -2.08 -8.15
C GLY A 105 16.90 -2.16 -7.12
N GLU A 106 16.82 -1.13 -6.28
CA GLU A 106 15.81 -0.98 -5.25
C GLU A 106 15.20 0.42 -5.31
N ALA A 107 13.91 0.53 -5.05
CA ALA A 107 13.22 1.80 -4.96
C ALA A 107 12.13 1.75 -3.89
N SER A 108 12.09 2.75 -3.02
CA SER A 108 10.96 2.93 -2.09
C SER A 108 9.75 3.46 -2.84
N TRP A 109 8.59 3.05 -2.41
CA TRP A 109 7.31 3.59 -2.84
C TRP A 109 6.41 3.85 -1.64
N PHE A 110 5.50 4.80 -1.78
CA PHE A 110 4.48 5.06 -0.77
C PHE A 110 3.19 5.58 -1.40
N ILE A 111 2.10 5.43 -0.65
CA ILE A 111 0.78 5.96 -0.93
C ILE A 111 0.41 6.86 0.23
N HIS A 112 0.05 8.10 -0.06
CA HIS A 112 -0.61 9.00 0.89
C HIS A 112 -2.04 9.23 0.40
N TYR A 113 -3.00 8.96 1.24
CA TYR A 113 -4.40 9.17 0.98
C TYR A 113 -4.99 10.09 2.05
N THR A 114 -5.59 11.20 1.63
CA THR A 114 -6.28 12.15 2.51
C THR A 114 -7.76 11.82 2.52
N PRO A 115 -8.27 11.15 3.57
CA PRO A 115 -9.65 10.69 3.62
C PRO A 115 -10.61 11.82 3.95
N GLU A 116 -11.82 11.74 3.44
CA GLU A 116 -12.96 12.48 3.98
C GLU A 116 -13.55 11.75 5.20
N ALA A 117 -14.16 12.50 6.11
CA ALA A 117 -14.77 11.92 7.29
C ALA A 117 -15.85 10.89 6.92
N GLY A 118 -15.68 9.65 7.39
CA GLY A 118 -16.60 8.55 7.10
C GLY A 118 -16.38 7.88 5.74
N SER A 119 -15.31 8.23 5.01
CA SER A 119 -15.02 7.63 3.70
C SER A 119 -14.46 6.21 3.82
N LYS A 120 -14.70 5.45 2.75
CA LYS A 120 -14.06 4.17 2.50
C LYS A 120 -13.76 4.09 1.02
N GLU A 121 -12.48 4.01 0.68
CA GLU A 121 -12.01 3.99 -0.69
C GLU A 121 -11.19 2.72 -0.97
N THR A 122 -11.35 2.16 -2.15
CA THR A 122 -10.59 0.99 -2.59
C THR A 122 -9.74 1.34 -3.79
N MET A 123 -8.43 1.16 -3.66
CA MET A 123 -7.45 1.45 -4.69
C MET A 123 -6.72 0.18 -5.09
N THR A 124 -6.48 -0.01 -6.39
CA THR A 124 -5.74 -1.16 -6.89
C THR A 124 -4.49 -0.69 -7.61
N TYR A 125 -3.35 -1.20 -7.16
CA TYR A 125 -2.04 -0.97 -7.74
C TYR A 125 -1.54 -2.27 -8.36
N THR A 126 -1.06 -2.20 -9.59
CA THR A 126 -0.44 -3.34 -10.27
C THR A 126 0.98 -2.96 -10.67
N PHE A 127 1.92 -3.75 -10.21
CA PHE A 127 3.34 -3.64 -10.53
C PHE A 127 3.67 -4.77 -11.52
N SER A 128 4.15 -4.44 -12.71
CA SER A 128 4.40 -5.43 -13.79
C SER A 128 5.74 -5.19 -14.46
N ASP A 129 6.48 -6.26 -14.73
CA ASP A 129 7.67 -6.25 -15.57
C ASP A 129 7.40 -6.73 -17.01
N GLY A 130 6.12 -6.93 -17.34
CA GLY A 130 5.67 -7.45 -18.63
C GLY A 130 5.62 -8.98 -18.70
N ASN A 131 6.26 -9.72 -17.80
CA ASN A 131 6.19 -11.18 -17.67
C ASN A 131 5.40 -11.60 -16.44
N GLU A 132 5.59 -10.88 -15.36
CA GLU A 132 4.91 -11.09 -14.08
C GLU A 132 4.23 -9.80 -13.62
N SER A 133 3.25 -9.97 -12.76
CA SER A 133 2.61 -8.85 -12.08
C SER A 133 2.34 -9.15 -10.62
N ARG A 134 2.35 -8.10 -9.80
CA ARG A 134 1.93 -8.12 -8.41
C ARG A 134 0.81 -7.11 -8.24
N THR A 135 -0.31 -7.55 -7.72
CA THR A 135 -1.49 -6.70 -7.54
C THR A 135 -1.71 -6.48 -6.05
N LEU A 136 -1.81 -5.22 -5.67
CA LEU A 136 -2.14 -4.77 -4.33
C LEU A 136 -3.49 -4.06 -4.38
N THR A 137 -4.48 -4.57 -3.65
CA THR A 137 -5.74 -3.88 -3.40
C THR A 137 -5.69 -3.30 -1.98
N VAL A 138 -5.77 -1.98 -1.87
CA VAL A 138 -5.78 -1.27 -0.59
C VAL A 138 -7.18 -0.72 -0.35
N VAL A 139 -7.74 -1.05 0.80
CA VAL A 139 -8.97 -0.46 1.29
C VAL A 139 -8.61 0.55 2.38
N PHE A 140 -8.71 1.83 2.08
CA PHE A 140 -8.59 2.90 3.06
C PHE A 140 -9.95 3.10 3.73
N ASP A 141 -10.08 2.64 4.97
CA ASP A 141 -11.35 2.65 5.71
C ASP A 141 -11.29 3.66 6.86
N TYR A 142 -11.72 4.88 6.59
CA TYR A 142 -11.82 5.95 7.57
C TYR A 142 -13.24 6.07 8.16
N SER A 143 -14.13 5.13 7.82
CA SER A 143 -15.55 5.16 8.22
C SER A 143 -15.76 4.99 9.73
N THR A 144 -14.83 4.29 10.41
CA THR A 144 -14.95 3.98 11.83
C THR A 144 -14.21 4.98 12.73
N GLN A 145 -13.38 5.84 12.17
CA GLN A 145 -12.56 6.82 12.92
C GLN A 145 -13.31 8.08 13.37
N GLY A 146 -14.64 8.09 13.27
CA GLY A 146 -15.45 9.20 13.77
C GLY A 146 -15.39 9.47 15.27
N ILE A 147 -14.60 8.69 16.04
CA ILE A 147 -14.36 8.89 17.47
C ILE A 147 -12.91 8.49 17.77
N GLN A 148 -11.96 9.35 17.47
CA GLN A 148 -10.68 9.22 18.17
C GLN A 148 -10.90 9.67 19.62
N HIS A 149 -11.04 8.68 20.50
CA HIS A 149 -10.77 8.91 21.91
C HIS A 149 -9.27 9.19 22.04
N THR A 150 -8.90 10.46 21.96
CA THR A 150 -7.62 10.86 22.53
C THR A 150 -7.83 10.78 24.04
N ASP A 151 -7.42 9.64 24.64
CA ASP A 151 -7.35 9.42 26.08
C ASP A 151 -6.27 10.31 26.73
N HIS A 152 -6.27 11.60 26.43
CA HIS A 152 -5.61 12.60 27.22
C HIS A 152 -6.60 13.14 28.25
N CYS A 153 -6.94 12.28 29.21
CA CYS A 153 -7.53 12.74 30.46
C CYS A 153 -6.46 13.45 31.27
N VAL A 154 -6.29 14.75 31.05
CA VAL A 154 -5.64 15.62 32.02
C VAL A 154 -6.76 16.19 32.89
N ASP A 155 -6.77 15.83 34.18
CA ASP A 155 -7.69 16.37 35.19
C ASP A 155 -9.20 16.12 34.92
N GLY A 156 -9.59 14.93 34.42
CA GLY A 156 -11.00 14.59 34.23
C GLY A 156 -11.69 15.34 33.08
N VAL A 157 -10.93 15.95 32.18
CA VAL A 157 -11.42 16.60 30.97
C VAL A 157 -11.15 15.69 29.77
N GLN A 158 -12.22 15.32 29.07
CA GLN A 158 -12.15 14.54 27.84
C GLN A 158 -12.44 15.45 26.64
N LYS A 159 -11.56 15.42 25.65
CA LYS A 159 -11.77 16.11 24.36
C LYS A 159 -12.20 15.08 23.32
N VAL A 160 -13.33 15.28 22.69
CA VAL A 160 -13.87 14.37 21.65
C VAL A 160 -14.13 15.17 20.39
N LEU A 161 -13.56 14.76 19.26
CA LEU A 161 -13.91 15.29 17.95
C LEU A 161 -14.98 14.39 17.31
N ARG A 162 -16.13 14.97 16.94
CA ARG A 162 -17.21 14.23 16.29
C ARG A 162 -17.84 15.07 15.20
N GLY A 163 -17.79 14.58 13.95
CA GLY A 163 -18.36 15.30 12.81
C GLY A 163 -17.76 16.69 12.58
N GLY A 164 -16.44 16.87 12.80
CA GLY A 164 -15.76 18.16 12.69
C GLY A 164 -16.04 19.12 13.85
N ILE A 165 -16.75 18.68 14.90
CA ILE A 165 -17.07 19.49 16.08
C ILE A 165 -16.30 18.96 17.27
N ILE A 166 -15.59 19.85 17.96
CA ILE A 166 -14.86 19.53 19.19
C ILE A 166 -15.83 19.57 20.36
N TYR A 167 -15.95 18.44 21.04
CA TYR A 167 -16.67 18.34 22.31
C TYR A 167 -15.66 18.26 23.46
N ILE A 168 -15.88 19.07 24.49
CA ILE A 168 -15.15 18.96 25.75
C ILE A 168 -16.12 18.38 26.78
N ILE A 169 -15.77 17.23 27.33
CA ILE A 169 -16.53 16.59 28.40
C ILE A 169 -15.78 16.80 29.70
N LYS A 170 -16.41 17.49 30.64
CA LYS A 170 -15.88 17.72 31.97
C LYS A 170 -17.00 17.61 32.98
N ASP A 171 -16.78 16.87 34.09
CA ASP A 171 -17.76 16.71 35.17
C ASP A 171 -19.16 16.27 34.65
N ASN A 172 -19.20 15.29 33.71
CA ASN A 172 -20.42 14.84 33.02
C ASN A 172 -21.17 15.92 32.21
N LYS A 173 -20.55 17.07 31.95
CA LYS A 173 -21.10 18.12 31.09
C LYS A 173 -20.34 18.15 29.76
N THR A 174 -21.10 18.32 28.67
CA THR A 174 -20.54 18.41 27.31
C THR A 174 -20.58 19.87 26.86
N TYR A 175 -19.46 20.38 26.42
CA TYR A 175 -19.30 21.70 25.81
C TYR A 175 -18.89 21.54 24.36
N THR A 176 -19.42 22.36 23.47
CA THR A 176 -19.11 22.35 22.03
C THR A 176 -18.31 23.60 21.70
N ILE A 177 -17.22 23.43 20.96
CA ILE A 177 -16.45 24.54 20.37
C ILE A 177 -16.77 24.55 18.88
N GLN A 178 -17.37 25.63 18.41
CA GLN A 178 -17.63 25.91 16.99
C GLN A 178 -16.49 26.77 16.43
#